data_e1c8eba6879fb9b4b76779e940502fef
#
_entry.id   e1c8eba6879fb9b4b76779e940502fef
#
_cell.length_a   1.000
_cell.length_b   1.000
_cell.length_c   1.000
_cell.angle_alpha   90.00
_cell.angle_beta   90.00
_cell.angle_gamma   90.00
#
_symmetry.space_group_name_H-M   'P 1'
#
loop_
_entity.id
_entity.type
_entity.pdbx_description
1 polymer ?
#
loop_
_entity_poly.entity_id
_entity_poly.type
_entity_poly.pdbx_seq_one_letter_code
_entity_poly.pdbx_strand_id
1 'polypeptide(L)'
;KHKLSFYSSIQHTDRNSYYGAQQDANAYGKTKDLTWVAGGMYVGNFEKVLFSPATFTAGLEYQNNSLHDIMTGYHRDMEQDVRIASAFVQNEWKMNVLTMLVGARLDKHNLIDKLIFSPRVNLLYKPADDFQARLTYSTGFRAPQAYDEDLHVAAVGGEAMEVRLAEGLKPERSNSFSGSVDWSFNFGHFQSNLLIEGFYTALNDVFYLESLGKDPVSGTLVQERRNGNGARVYGANIDYKIAHGKEAQLQLGFTVQRSRYTEAVRWSEDEDVAAIKRMPRTPDYYGYFTFSSAPLKNFDFSLSGVYTGRMIVPHFAGYIEKDRLEHTPDFMDFNLKLNYTFVLNDHLKLQVNGGVQNIFNAFQKDLDKGMNRDSKYFYGPTQPRTYFIGIKFFN
;
A
#
# COMPACT_ATOMS: atom_id res chain seq x y z
N LYS A 1 32.96 -13.60 5.91
CA LYS A 1 33.00 -12.13 6.00
C LYS A 1 31.96 -11.66 7.03
N HIS A 2 32.34 -10.67 7.86
CA HIS A 2 31.47 -10.08 8.87
C HIS A 2 31.27 -8.60 8.55
N LYS A 3 30.05 -8.11 8.74
CA LYS A 3 29.71 -6.70 8.49
C LYS A 3 28.86 -6.19 9.65
N LEU A 4 29.24 -5.05 10.20
CA LEU A 4 28.45 -4.29 11.12
C LEU A 4 28.01 -3.00 10.41
N SER A 5 26.72 -2.69 10.49
CA SER A 5 26.12 -1.51 9.86
C SER A 5 25.31 -0.76 10.89
N PHE A 6 25.44 0.57 10.90
CA PHE A 6 24.60 1.47 11.68
C PHE A 6 23.85 2.37 10.71
N TYR A 7 22.62 2.69 11.04
CA TYR A 7 21.80 3.61 10.25
C TYR A 7 20.96 4.48 11.17
N SER A 8 20.66 5.67 10.70
CA SER A 8 19.69 6.56 11.33
C SER A 8 18.97 7.37 10.27
N SER A 9 17.74 7.74 10.55
CA SER A 9 16.94 8.62 9.72
C SER A 9 16.13 9.54 10.62
N ILE A 10 15.94 10.77 10.19
CA ILE A 10 15.08 11.76 10.85
C ILE A 10 14.21 12.45 9.80
N GLN A 11 12.94 12.56 10.08
CA GLN A 11 11.99 13.30 9.25
C GLN A 11 11.21 14.27 10.14
N HIS A 12 11.15 15.52 9.72
CA HIS A 12 10.30 16.53 10.34
C HIS A 12 9.31 17.07 9.30
N THR A 13 8.04 17.12 9.68
CA THR A 13 6.96 17.65 8.86
C THR A 13 6.27 18.78 9.63
N ASP A 14 6.15 19.93 9.03
CA ASP A 14 5.29 21.04 9.48
C ASP A 14 4.26 21.28 8.36
N ARG A 15 3.00 20.97 8.63
CA ARG A 15 1.92 21.04 7.65
C ARG A 15 0.84 22.00 8.14
N ASN A 16 0.53 22.99 7.29
CA ASN A 16 -0.69 23.78 7.44
C ASN A 16 -1.76 23.18 6.52
N SER A 17 -2.93 22.94 7.03
CA SER A 17 -4.05 22.32 6.32
C SER A 17 -5.29 23.20 6.41
N TYR A 18 -6.15 23.03 5.42
CA TYR A 18 -7.46 23.69 5.38
C TYR A 18 -8.50 22.65 4.96
N TYR A 19 -9.45 22.37 5.84
CA TYR A 19 -10.52 21.39 5.63
C TYR A 19 -11.89 22.06 5.75
N GLY A 20 -12.16 23.09 4.95
CA GLY A 20 -13.39 23.84 5.02
C GLY A 20 -13.90 24.30 3.67
N ALA A 21 -15.01 25.02 3.69
CA ALA A 21 -15.60 25.68 2.55
C ALA A 21 -15.73 27.18 2.81
N GLN A 22 -15.83 28.00 1.76
CA GLN A 22 -16.11 29.45 1.84
C GLN A 22 -15.13 30.26 2.71
N GLN A 23 -13.85 29.85 2.76
CA GLN A 23 -12.81 30.52 3.56
C GLN A 23 -13.10 30.52 5.06
N ASP A 24 -13.75 29.49 5.60
CA ASP A 24 -14.00 29.39 7.03
C ASP A 24 -12.69 29.41 7.81
N ALA A 25 -12.52 30.45 8.64
CA ALA A 25 -11.32 30.63 9.45
C ALA A 25 -11.12 29.50 10.47
N ASN A 26 -12.19 28.81 10.84
CA ASN A 26 -12.12 27.69 11.79
C ASN A 26 -11.58 26.40 11.17
N ALA A 27 -11.55 26.31 9.84
CA ALA A 27 -11.15 25.11 9.11
C ALA A 27 -9.62 24.93 8.95
N TYR A 28 -8.83 25.86 9.48
CA TYR A 28 -7.37 25.76 9.46
C TYR A 28 -6.86 24.81 10.53
N GLY A 29 -5.94 23.94 10.13
CA GLY A 29 -5.22 23.03 11.01
C GLY A 29 -3.72 23.13 10.84
N LYS A 30 -3.01 22.76 11.88
CA LYS A 30 -1.56 22.67 11.90
C LYS A 30 -1.13 21.32 12.46
N THR A 31 -0.32 20.59 11.68
CA THR A 31 0.26 19.30 12.10
C THR A 31 1.77 19.42 12.15
N LYS A 32 2.35 19.05 13.27
CA LYS A 32 3.80 18.85 13.40
C LYS A 32 4.06 17.37 13.65
N ASP A 33 4.95 16.78 12.88
CA ASP A 33 5.35 15.38 13.03
C ASP A 33 6.87 15.26 12.99
N LEU A 34 7.42 14.58 13.98
CA LEU A 34 8.84 14.25 14.06
C LEU A 34 8.99 12.74 14.19
N THR A 35 9.53 12.12 13.15
CA THR A 35 9.87 10.70 13.16
C THR A 35 11.37 10.54 13.11
N TRP A 36 11.94 9.71 13.98
CA TRP A 36 13.32 9.30 13.89
C TRP A 36 13.50 7.81 14.15
N VAL A 37 14.47 7.22 13.48
CA VAL A 37 14.82 5.81 13.57
C VAL A 37 16.33 5.70 13.71
N ALA A 38 16.78 4.84 14.60
CA ALA A 38 18.18 4.47 14.71
C ALA A 38 18.30 2.96 14.89
N GLY A 39 19.29 2.35 14.23
CA GLY A 39 19.48 0.91 14.33
C GLY A 39 20.92 0.48 14.04
N GLY A 40 21.21 -0.74 14.49
CA GLY A 40 22.45 -1.43 14.20
C GLY A 40 22.17 -2.88 13.79
N MET A 41 22.89 -3.34 12.79
CA MET A 41 22.75 -4.68 12.24
C MET A 41 24.11 -5.33 12.02
N TYR A 42 24.22 -6.56 12.47
CA TYR A 42 25.34 -7.45 12.21
C TYR A 42 24.95 -8.51 11.17
N VAL A 43 25.81 -8.73 10.19
CA VAL A 43 25.71 -9.83 9.22
C VAL A 43 27.01 -10.61 9.22
N GLY A 44 26.92 -11.91 9.46
CA GLY A 44 28.04 -12.84 9.48
C GLY A 44 27.82 -14.01 8.51
N ASN A 45 28.81 -14.26 7.63
CA ASN A 45 28.81 -15.45 6.79
C ASN A 45 29.68 -16.51 7.47
N PHE A 46 29.10 -17.68 7.69
CA PHE A 46 29.72 -18.82 8.33
C PHE A 46 29.79 -19.99 7.34
N GLU A 47 30.93 -20.71 7.35
CA GLU A 47 31.12 -21.87 6.49
C GLU A 47 30.15 -23.00 6.84
N LYS A 48 29.77 -23.10 8.13
CA LYS A 48 28.80 -24.07 8.61
C LYS A 48 28.12 -23.57 9.87
N VAL A 49 26.78 -23.57 9.86
CA VAL A 49 25.91 -23.43 11.03
C VAL A 49 24.92 -24.58 10.99
N LEU A 50 24.95 -25.45 12.00
CA LEU A 50 24.23 -26.71 12.06
C LEU A 50 24.62 -27.70 10.93
N PHE A 51 24.06 -27.55 9.75
CA PHE A 51 24.21 -28.54 8.68
C PHE A 51 24.75 -27.96 7.35
N SER A 52 24.81 -26.65 7.17
CA SER A 52 25.13 -26.00 5.89
C SER A 52 25.81 -24.64 6.09
N PRO A 53 26.48 -24.11 5.07
CA PRO A 53 26.88 -22.71 5.05
C PRO A 53 25.70 -21.79 5.32
N ALA A 54 25.95 -20.73 6.10
CA ALA A 54 24.87 -19.87 6.52
C ALA A 54 25.25 -18.39 6.60
N THR A 55 24.25 -17.54 6.38
CA THR A 55 24.33 -16.09 6.64
C THR A 55 23.46 -15.80 7.85
N PHE A 56 24.09 -15.43 8.96
CA PHE A 56 23.42 -15.01 10.17
C PHE A 56 23.27 -13.50 10.18
N THR A 57 22.06 -13.01 10.53
CA THR A 57 21.79 -11.58 10.68
C THR A 57 21.10 -11.35 12.02
N ALA A 58 21.57 -10.37 12.78
CA ALA A 58 20.91 -9.91 14.00
C ALA A 58 20.99 -8.39 14.09
N GLY A 59 19.99 -7.78 14.69
CA GLY A 59 19.98 -6.32 14.83
C GLY A 59 19.05 -5.82 15.91
N LEU A 60 19.27 -4.56 16.25
CA LEU A 60 18.44 -3.76 17.15
C LEU A 60 18.03 -2.50 16.42
N GLU A 61 16.81 -2.07 16.67
CA GLU A 61 16.23 -0.85 16.09
C GLU A 61 15.37 -0.14 17.13
N TYR A 62 15.43 1.17 17.12
CA TYR A 62 14.53 2.01 17.88
C TYR A 62 13.91 3.06 16.96
N GLN A 63 12.60 3.19 17.06
CA GLN A 63 11.82 4.19 16.33
C GLN A 63 11.03 5.03 17.32
N ASN A 64 10.98 6.34 17.07
CA ASN A 64 10.10 7.27 17.75
C ASN A 64 9.36 8.12 16.69
N ASN A 65 8.06 8.30 16.90
CA ASN A 65 7.22 9.24 16.15
C ASN A 65 6.46 10.08 17.17
N SER A 66 6.62 11.38 17.11
CA SER A 66 5.90 12.36 17.93
C SER A 66 5.11 13.28 17.01
N LEU A 67 3.79 13.26 17.17
CA LEU A 67 2.86 13.99 16.33
C LEU A 67 1.99 14.89 17.21
N HIS A 68 1.81 16.15 16.78
CA HIS A 68 0.88 17.09 17.35
C HIS A 68 0.03 17.70 16.24
N ASP A 69 -1.28 17.51 16.29
CA ASP A 69 -2.24 17.97 15.30
C ASP A 69 -3.32 18.85 15.95
N ILE A 70 -3.34 20.12 15.56
CA ILE A 70 -4.24 21.12 16.12
C ILE A 70 -5.18 21.61 15.03
N MET A 71 -6.47 21.71 15.36
CA MET A 71 -7.51 22.32 14.55
C MET A 71 -8.48 23.06 15.47
N THR A 72 -8.11 24.27 15.87
CA THR A 72 -8.74 25.02 16.97
C THR A 72 -10.23 25.26 16.73
N GLY A 73 -10.63 25.54 15.49
CA GLY A 73 -12.03 25.79 15.15
C GLY A 73 -12.94 24.58 15.30
N TYR A 74 -12.37 23.39 15.37
CA TYR A 74 -13.11 22.13 15.61
C TYR A 74 -12.79 21.53 16.98
N HIS A 75 -12.20 22.34 17.88
CA HIS A 75 -11.78 21.88 19.21
C HIS A 75 -10.91 20.63 19.21
N ARG A 76 -10.12 20.44 18.14
CA ARG A 76 -9.24 19.29 17.99
C ARG A 76 -7.82 19.69 18.37
N ASP A 77 -7.31 19.02 19.38
CA ASP A 77 -5.91 19.10 19.83
C ASP A 77 -5.48 17.69 20.19
N MET A 78 -4.63 17.08 19.34
CA MET A 78 -4.25 15.68 19.47
C MET A 78 -2.74 15.53 19.50
N GLU A 79 -2.27 14.91 20.57
CA GLU A 79 -0.89 14.49 20.69
C GLU A 79 -0.79 12.97 20.62
N GLN A 80 0.14 12.47 19.86
CA GLN A 80 0.43 11.03 19.76
C GLN A 80 1.93 10.81 19.80
N ASP A 81 2.40 9.99 20.72
CA ASP A 81 3.78 9.60 20.88
C ASP A 81 3.91 8.08 20.77
N VAL A 82 4.58 7.64 19.72
CA VAL A 82 4.79 6.22 19.40
C VAL A 82 6.26 5.88 19.52
N ARG A 83 6.58 4.91 20.35
CA ARG A 83 7.94 4.40 20.56
C ARG A 83 7.98 2.90 20.40
N ILE A 84 8.91 2.43 19.57
CA ILE A 84 9.07 1.00 19.29
C ILE A 84 10.54 0.63 19.47
N ALA A 85 10.82 -0.28 20.39
CA ALA A 85 12.12 -0.91 20.51
C ALA A 85 12.04 -2.33 19.96
N SER A 86 12.96 -2.69 19.09
CA SER A 86 12.92 -3.92 18.32
C SER A 86 14.24 -4.67 18.39
N ALA A 87 14.16 -5.98 18.46
CA ALA A 87 15.29 -6.88 18.24
C ALA A 87 14.90 -7.95 17.23
N PHE A 88 15.80 -8.27 16.31
CA PHE A 88 15.55 -9.31 15.32
C PHE A 88 16.76 -10.20 15.10
N VAL A 89 16.48 -11.44 14.72
CA VAL A 89 17.46 -12.44 14.36
C VAL A 89 16.93 -13.27 13.21
N GLN A 90 17.82 -13.60 12.28
CA GLN A 90 17.52 -14.57 11.22
C GLN A 90 18.77 -15.32 10.81
N ASN A 91 18.55 -16.52 10.29
CA ASN A 91 19.60 -17.33 9.67
C ASN A 91 19.12 -17.84 8.31
N GLU A 92 19.96 -17.71 7.31
CA GLU A 92 19.74 -18.23 5.97
C GLU A 92 20.76 -19.35 5.72
N TRP A 93 20.29 -20.57 5.49
CA TRP A 93 21.11 -21.74 5.11
C TRP A 93 21.03 -21.93 3.61
N LYS A 94 22.19 -22.02 2.96
CA LYS A 94 22.33 -22.27 1.52
C LYS A 94 22.81 -23.71 1.29
N MET A 95 21.94 -24.51 0.75
CA MET A 95 22.20 -25.87 0.28
C MET A 95 22.20 -25.85 -1.24
N ASN A 96 22.62 -26.94 -1.88
CA ASN A 96 22.80 -26.97 -3.35
C ASN A 96 21.62 -26.36 -4.13
N VAL A 97 20.42 -26.91 -3.97
CA VAL A 97 19.20 -26.45 -4.68
C VAL A 97 18.16 -25.83 -3.74
N LEU A 98 18.40 -25.87 -2.43
CA LEU A 98 17.46 -25.39 -1.42
C LEU A 98 18.10 -24.29 -0.57
N THR A 99 17.41 -23.14 -0.42
CA THR A 99 17.76 -22.12 0.57
C THR A 99 16.65 -22.03 1.59
N MET A 100 16.98 -22.10 2.86
CA MET A 100 16.03 -21.94 3.96
C MET A 100 16.41 -20.71 4.80
N LEU A 101 15.44 -19.84 5.03
CA LEU A 101 15.58 -18.71 5.92
C LEU A 101 14.55 -18.86 7.05
N VAL A 102 15.03 -18.77 8.29
CA VAL A 102 14.20 -18.70 9.50
C VAL A 102 14.60 -17.46 10.28
N GLY A 103 13.63 -16.69 10.70
CA GLY A 103 13.88 -15.49 11.48
C GLY A 103 12.73 -15.17 12.43
N ALA A 104 13.02 -14.29 13.36
CA ALA A 104 12.04 -13.75 14.29
C ALA A 104 12.40 -12.31 14.65
N ARG A 105 11.36 -11.52 14.94
CA ARG A 105 11.47 -10.16 15.47
C ARG A 105 10.63 -10.07 16.74
N LEU A 106 11.17 -9.36 17.73
CA LEU A 106 10.50 -8.97 18.97
C LEU A 106 10.38 -7.46 18.97
N ASP A 107 9.17 -6.96 19.16
CA ASP A 107 8.87 -5.54 19.24
C ASP A 107 8.23 -5.20 20.57
N LYS A 108 8.72 -4.15 21.24
CA LYS A 108 8.07 -3.51 22.37
C LYS A 108 7.56 -2.14 21.92
N HIS A 109 6.24 -2.05 21.83
CA HIS A 109 5.53 -0.83 21.48
C HIS A 109 4.98 -0.18 22.75
N ASN A 110 5.05 1.15 22.89
CA ASN A 110 4.57 1.82 24.11
C ASN A 110 3.05 1.72 24.32
N LEU A 111 2.27 1.62 23.22
CA LEU A 111 0.81 1.46 23.30
C LEU A 111 0.35 0.00 23.45
N ILE A 112 1.25 -0.93 23.62
CA ILE A 112 0.95 -2.36 23.74
C ILE A 112 1.70 -2.95 24.93
N ASP A 113 0.97 -3.52 25.89
CA ASP A 113 1.57 -4.06 27.10
C ASP A 113 2.49 -5.25 26.85
N LYS A 114 2.10 -6.13 25.95
CA LYS A 114 2.82 -7.37 25.66
C LYS A 114 3.86 -7.17 24.56
N LEU A 115 4.95 -7.92 24.66
CA LEU A 115 5.89 -8.07 23.57
C LEU A 115 5.21 -8.70 22.34
N ILE A 116 5.54 -8.19 21.16
CA ILE A 116 5.03 -8.70 19.90
C ILE A 116 6.10 -9.58 19.30
N PHE A 117 5.77 -10.84 19.09
CA PHE A 117 6.62 -11.82 18.44
C PHE A 117 6.18 -12.03 16.99
N SER A 118 7.10 -11.84 16.06
CA SER A 118 6.85 -11.91 14.61
C SER A 118 7.83 -12.90 13.96
N PRO A 119 7.49 -14.20 13.88
CA PRO A 119 8.28 -15.20 13.17
C PRO A 119 8.10 -15.09 11.64
N ARG A 120 9.12 -15.56 10.92
CA ARG A 120 9.06 -15.76 9.47
C ARG A 120 9.89 -16.97 9.05
N VAL A 121 9.41 -17.67 8.01
CA VAL A 121 10.10 -18.76 7.35
C VAL A 121 9.98 -18.57 5.85
N ASN A 122 11.08 -18.78 5.13
CA ASN A 122 11.10 -18.78 3.68
C ASN A 122 11.90 -19.99 3.18
N LEU A 123 11.33 -20.74 2.25
CA LEU A 123 11.97 -21.85 1.57
C LEU A 123 12.05 -21.50 0.08
N LEU A 124 13.24 -21.54 -0.48
CA LEU A 124 13.50 -21.35 -1.90
C LEU A 124 14.09 -22.64 -2.46
N TYR A 125 13.41 -23.24 -3.42
CA TYR A 125 13.88 -24.38 -4.21
C TYR A 125 14.27 -23.90 -5.61
N LYS A 126 15.57 -24.00 -5.94
CA LYS A 126 16.13 -23.56 -7.22
C LYS A 126 16.95 -24.72 -7.82
N PRO A 127 16.32 -25.70 -8.50
CA PRO A 127 17.01 -26.83 -9.10
C PRO A 127 17.79 -26.47 -10.37
N ALA A 128 17.42 -25.39 -11.05
CA ALA A 128 18.05 -24.88 -12.26
C ALA A 128 18.08 -23.34 -12.24
N ASP A 129 18.86 -22.74 -13.13
CA ASP A 129 18.98 -21.27 -13.18
C ASP A 129 17.72 -20.58 -13.69
N ASP A 130 16.95 -21.27 -14.46
CA ASP A 130 15.73 -20.80 -15.12
C ASP A 130 14.45 -21.12 -14.34
N PHE A 131 14.53 -21.89 -13.26
CA PHE A 131 13.37 -22.31 -12.47
C PHE A 131 13.60 -22.13 -10.98
N GLN A 132 12.65 -21.49 -10.30
CA GLN A 132 12.60 -21.44 -8.84
C GLN A 132 11.17 -21.54 -8.31
N ALA A 133 11.02 -22.17 -7.15
CA ALA A 133 9.79 -22.21 -6.37
C ALA A 133 10.06 -21.68 -4.96
N ARG A 134 9.11 -20.94 -4.40
CA ARG A 134 9.25 -20.34 -3.07
C ARG A 134 7.99 -20.59 -2.24
N LEU A 135 8.20 -20.89 -0.96
CA LEU A 135 7.14 -20.91 0.05
C LEU A 135 7.54 -19.94 1.16
N THR A 136 6.59 -19.11 1.60
CA THR A 136 6.82 -18.13 2.64
C THR A 136 5.70 -18.18 3.67
N TYR A 137 6.09 -18.13 4.94
CA TYR A 137 5.22 -17.82 6.05
C TYR A 137 5.77 -16.59 6.77
N SER A 138 4.92 -15.63 7.09
CA SER A 138 5.29 -14.45 7.87
C SER A 138 4.11 -13.94 8.70
N THR A 139 4.43 -13.25 9.76
CA THR A 139 3.45 -12.55 10.60
C THR A 139 3.74 -11.08 10.64
N GLY A 140 2.72 -10.27 10.89
CA GLY A 140 2.80 -8.83 11.06
C GLY A 140 1.82 -8.33 12.10
N PHE A 141 1.94 -7.07 12.48
CA PHE A 141 1.00 -6.40 13.37
C PHE A 141 0.79 -4.94 12.97
N ARG A 142 -0.33 -4.37 13.40
CA ARG A 142 -0.60 -2.94 13.39
C ARG A 142 -0.98 -2.50 14.79
N ALA A 143 -0.32 -1.47 15.29
CA ALA A 143 -0.57 -0.95 16.64
C ALA A 143 -1.86 -0.11 16.71
N PRO A 144 -2.51 -0.03 17.88
CA PRO A 144 -3.69 0.79 18.08
C PRO A 144 -3.31 2.28 18.20
N GLN A 145 -3.19 2.97 17.09
CA GLN A 145 -2.90 4.40 17.04
C GLN A 145 -4.18 5.19 16.78
N ALA A 146 -4.35 6.33 17.46
CA ALA A 146 -5.48 7.22 17.22
C ALA A 146 -5.30 7.98 15.91
N TYR A 147 -4.09 8.51 15.67
CA TYR A 147 -3.75 9.20 14.43
C TYR A 147 -3.19 8.22 13.42
N ASP A 148 -3.90 8.01 12.34
CA ASP A 148 -3.47 7.34 11.13
C ASP A 148 -4.15 8.00 9.92
N GLU A 149 -4.02 7.39 8.75
CA GLU A 149 -4.59 7.89 7.49
C GLU A 149 -6.13 8.08 7.48
N ASP A 150 -6.84 7.52 8.47
CA ASP A 150 -8.29 7.66 8.58
C ASP A 150 -8.73 8.97 9.27
N LEU A 151 -7.80 9.78 9.76
CA LEU A 151 -8.08 11.05 10.42
C LEU A 151 -8.30 12.18 9.42
N HIS A 152 -9.24 12.02 8.55
CA HIS A 152 -9.74 13.09 7.71
C HIS A 152 -10.98 13.75 8.35
N VAL A 153 -11.15 15.05 8.07
CA VAL A 153 -12.40 15.73 8.38
C VAL A 153 -13.52 15.04 7.61
N ALA A 154 -14.55 14.57 8.32
CA ALA A 154 -15.57 13.70 7.75
C ALA A 154 -16.44 14.39 6.67
N ALA A 155 -16.59 15.73 6.73
CA ALA A 155 -17.38 16.47 5.77
C ALA A 155 -16.70 17.78 5.35
N VAL A 156 -16.84 18.12 4.08
CA VAL A 156 -16.52 19.44 3.57
C VAL A 156 -17.66 20.39 3.97
N GLY A 157 -17.52 21.04 5.07
CA GLY A 157 -18.55 21.92 5.62
C GLY A 157 -18.44 22.08 7.12
N GLY A 158 -17.47 21.40 7.73
CA GLY A 158 -17.07 21.68 9.08
C GLY A 158 -17.43 20.65 10.14
N GLU A 159 -17.73 19.41 9.80
CA GLU A 159 -17.78 18.37 10.82
C GLU A 159 -16.38 17.84 11.13
N ALA A 160 -15.87 18.21 12.30
CA ALA A 160 -14.67 17.56 12.83
C ALA A 160 -15.02 16.16 13.33
N MET A 161 -14.08 15.26 13.16
CA MET A 161 -14.17 13.92 13.68
C MET A 161 -13.03 13.70 14.69
N GLU A 162 -13.38 13.24 15.88
CA GLU A 162 -12.44 12.79 16.90
C GLU A 162 -12.44 11.26 16.96
N VAL A 163 -11.26 10.65 16.86
CA VAL A 163 -11.11 9.21 17.04
C VAL A 163 -10.51 8.94 18.41
N ARG A 164 -11.26 8.23 19.25
CA ARG A 164 -10.80 7.73 20.55
C ARG A 164 -10.41 6.26 20.44
N LEU A 165 -9.52 5.82 21.31
CA LEU A 165 -9.14 4.41 21.42
C LEU A 165 -9.95 3.76 22.52
N ALA A 166 -10.58 2.61 22.23
CA ALA A 166 -11.28 1.83 23.22
C ALA A 166 -10.30 1.30 24.30
N GLU A 167 -10.79 1.16 25.52
CA GLU A 167 -10.01 0.55 26.59
C GLU A 167 -9.69 -0.92 26.26
N GLY A 168 -8.45 -1.33 26.51
CA GLY A 168 -8.00 -2.71 26.29
C GLY A 168 -7.82 -3.10 24.81
N LEU A 169 -7.66 -2.12 23.91
CA LEU A 169 -7.48 -2.35 22.49
C LEU A 169 -6.24 -3.21 22.20
N LYS A 170 -6.41 -4.27 21.41
CA LYS A 170 -5.35 -5.19 21.01
C LYS A 170 -4.76 -4.75 19.67
N PRO A 171 -3.49 -5.06 19.37
CA PRO A 171 -2.95 -4.87 18.02
C PRO A 171 -3.65 -5.81 17.04
N GLU A 172 -3.91 -5.32 15.81
CA GLU A 172 -4.23 -6.21 14.70
C GLU A 172 -3.04 -7.12 14.42
N ARG A 173 -3.31 -8.38 14.09
CA ARG A 173 -2.27 -9.36 13.75
C ARG A 173 -2.58 -10.04 12.43
N SER A 174 -1.54 -10.22 11.61
CA SER A 174 -1.62 -10.97 10.37
C SER A 174 -0.80 -12.25 10.40
N ASN A 175 -1.34 -13.28 9.76
CA ASN A 175 -0.63 -14.51 9.41
C ASN A 175 -0.75 -14.68 7.89
N SER A 176 0.39 -14.65 7.21
CA SER A 176 0.46 -14.68 5.76
C SER A 176 1.22 -15.90 5.27
N PHE A 177 0.63 -16.59 4.30
CA PHE A 177 1.23 -17.70 3.56
C PHE A 177 1.26 -17.31 2.09
N SER A 178 2.38 -17.53 1.41
CA SER A 178 2.44 -17.45 -0.04
C SER A 178 3.31 -18.56 -0.62
N GLY A 179 2.96 -18.96 -1.85
CA GLY A 179 3.73 -19.90 -2.64
C GLY A 179 3.83 -19.39 -4.07
N SER A 180 5.03 -19.40 -4.63
CA SER A 180 5.25 -18.93 -6.00
C SER A 180 6.15 -19.87 -6.79
N VAL A 181 5.93 -19.86 -8.11
CA VAL A 181 6.78 -20.48 -9.13
C VAL A 181 7.19 -19.40 -10.09
N ASP A 182 8.49 -19.31 -10.35
CA ASP A 182 9.09 -18.37 -11.30
C ASP A 182 9.90 -19.18 -12.30
N TRP A 183 9.54 -19.08 -13.56
CA TRP A 183 10.11 -19.83 -14.65
C TRP A 183 10.50 -18.95 -15.81
N SER A 184 11.79 -18.94 -16.14
CA SER A 184 12.36 -18.26 -17.29
C SER A 184 12.61 -19.26 -18.41
N PHE A 185 12.21 -18.97 -19.63
CA PHE A 185 12.41 -19.84 -20.78
C PHE A 185 12.55 -19.04 -22.07
N ASN A 186 13.19 -19.66 -23.04
CA ASN A 186 13.37 -19.07 -24.37
C ASN A 186 12.63 -19.90 -25.41
N PHE A 187 12.00 -19.24 -26.35
CA PHE A 187 11.50 -19.89 -27.56
C PHE A 187 11.83 -19.03 -28.80
N GLY A 188 12.61 -19.62 -29.71
CA GLY A 188 13.17 -18.89 -30.82
C GLY A 188 14.01 -17.69 -30.33
N HIS A 189 13.68 -16.51 -30.81
CA HIS A 189 14.37 -15.26 -30.44
C HIS A 189 13.74 -14.54 -29.22
N PHE A 190 12.73 -15.14 -28.61
CA PHE A 190 12.04 -14.55 -27.49
C PHE A 190 12.55 -15.09 -26.16
N GLN A 191 12.78 -14.17 -25.21
CA GLN A 191 13.05 -14.47 -23.82
C GLN A 191 11.76 -14.25 -23.02
N SER A 192 11.37 -15.21 -22.21
CA SER A 192 10.13 -15.18 -21.44
C SER A 192 10.38 -15.49 -19.97
N ASN A 193 9.56 -14.89 -19.12
CA ASN A 193 9.51 -15.19 -17.70
C ASN A 193 8.05 -15.24 -17.25
N LEU A 194 7.66 -16.29 -16.53
CA LEU A 194 6.35 -16.47 -15.96
C LEU A 194 6.47 -16.64 -14.45
N LEU A 195 5.86 -15.74 -13.69
CA LEU A 195 5.69 -15.84 -12.25
C LEU A 195 4.22 -16.10 -11.93
N ILE A 196 3.95 -17.14 -11.17
CA ILE A 196 2.63 -17.42 -10.59
C ILE A 196 2.79 -17.48 -9.08
N GLU A 197 1.98 -16.75 -8.35
CA GLU A 197 1.96 -16.73 -6.89
C GLU A 197 0.54 -16.95 -6.38
N GLY A 198 0.37 -17.88 -5.42
CA GLY A 198 -0.81 -17.97 -4.60
C GLY A 198 -0.55 -17.39 -3.22
N PHE A 199 -1.50 -16.65 -2.65
CA PHE A 199 -1.37 -16.04 -1.33
C PHE A 199 -2.63 -16.18 -0.49
N TYR A 200 -2.42 -16.23 0.83
CA TYR A 200 -3.48 -16.22 1.85
C TYR A 200 -3.00 -15.45 3.07
N THR A 201 -3.77 -14.45 3.48
CA THR A 201 -3.53 -13.67 4.71
C THR A 201 -4.77 -13.69 5.58
N ALA A 202 -4.61 -14.15 6.81
CA ALA A 202 -5.61 -14.02 7.86
C ALA A 202 -5.26 -12.82 8.76
N LEU A 203 -6.20 -11.91 8.91
CA LEU A 203 -6.14 -10.78 9.84
C LEU A 203 -7.02 -11.10 11.06
N ASN A 204 -6.49 -10.84 12.26
CA ASN A 204 -7.21 -11.00 13.51
C ASN A 204 -7.25 -9.66 14.24
N ASP A 205 -8.28 -9.48 15.08
CA ASP A 205 -8.51 -8.26 15.85
C ASP A 205 -8.51 -6.99 14.99
N VAL A 206 -9.11 -7.04 13.79
CA VAL A 206 -9.14 -5.94 12.80
C VAL A 206 -9.81 -4.72 13.40
N PHE A 207 -9.20 -3.55 13.20
CA PHE A 207 -9.78 -2.31 13.70
C PHE A 207 -10.98 -1.88 12.87
N TYR A 208 -12.00 -1.39 13.58
CA TYR A 208 -13.11 -0.65 12.99
C TYR A 208 -13.41 0.58 13.85
N LEU A 209 -14.13 1.53 13.27
CA LEU A 209 -14.59 2.73 13.96
C LEU A 209 -16.07 2.56 14.26
N GLU A 210 -16.45 2.73 15.53
CA GLU A 210 -17.82 2.79 15.98
C GLU A 210 -18.18 4.24 16.28
N SER A 211 -19.32 4.69 15.77
CA SER A 211 -19.82 6.03 16.04
C SER A 211 -20.38 6.08 17.46
N LEU A 212 -19.91 7.05 18.26
CA LEU A 212 -20.46 7.36 19.58
C LEU A 212 -21.42 8.57 19.53
N GLY A 213 -21.70 9.07 18.31
CA GLY A 213 -22.52 10.26 18.11
C GLY A 213 -21.74 11.56 18.25
N LYS A 214 -22.45 12.67 18.36
CA LYS A 214 -21.84 14.00 18.51
C LYS A 214 -21.60 14.33 19.98
N ASP A 215 -20.40 14.83 20.28
CA ASP A 215 -20.11 15.40 21.57
C ASP A 215 -21.03 16.60 21.84
N PRO A 216 -21.79 16.64 22.95
CA PRO A 216 -22.78 17.66 23.20
C PRO A 216 -22.19 19.05 23.44
N VAL A 217 -20.90 19.18 23.74
CA VAL A 217 -20.21 20.43 24.03
C VAL A 217 -19.54 21.00 22.79
N SER A 218 -18.77 20.17 22.08
CA SER A 218 -18.00 20.61 20.91
C SER A 218 -18.78 20.45 19.59
N GLY A 219 -19.84 19.63 19.56
CA GLY A 219 -20.55 19.25 18.33
C GLY A 219 -19.74 18.31 17.42
N THR A 220 -18.55 17.90 17.84
CA THR A 220 -17.64 17.02 17.11
C THR A 220 -18.20 15.61 17.02
N LEU A 221 -18.14 14.97 15.87
CA LEU A 221 -18.47 13.56 15.71
C LEU A 221 -17.40 12.71 16.40
N VAL A 222 -17.77 11.95 17.42
CA VAL A 222 -16.86 11.06 18.15
C VAL A 222 -16.99 9.65 17.61
N GLN A 223 -15.87 9.08 17.20
CA GLN A 223 -15.74 7.69 16.82
C GLN A 223 -14.76 6.98 17.76
N GLU A 224 -15.05 5.74 18.07
CA GLU A 224 -14.16 4.93 18.91
C GLU A 224 -13.57 3.79 18.06
N ARG A 225 -12.25 3.69 18.09
CA ARG A 225 -11.55 2.57 17.44
C ARG A 225 -11.63 1.35 18.34
N ARG A 226 -12.15 0.27 17.82
CA ARG A 226 -12.34 -1.02 18.48
C ARG A 226 -11.76 -2.18 17.68
N ASN A 227 -11.51 -3.29 18.33
CA ASN A 227 -11.23 -4.54 17.64
C ASN A 227 -12.53 -5.22 17.23
N GLY A 228 -12.62 -5.54 15.97
CA GLY A 228 -13.67 -6.39 15.40
C GLY A 228 -13.19 -7.82 15.22
N ASN A 229 -14.00 -8.57 14.50
CA ASN A 229 -13.65 -9.90 14.04
C ASN A 229 -12.57 -9.82 12.96
N GLY A 230 -12.00 -10.96 12.62
CA GLY A 230 -10.93 -11.03 11.64
C GLY A 230 -11.37 -10.74 10.19
N ALA A 231 -10.39 -10.71 9.30
CA ALA A 231 -10.60 -10.67 7.86
C ALA A 231 -9.66 -11.65 7.17
N ARG A 232 -9.98 -11.99 5.92
CA ARG A 232 -9.17 -12.88 5.10
C ARG A 232 -9.00 -12.28 3.71
N VAL A 233 -7.76 -12.29 3.24
CA VAL A 233 -7.41 -11.89 1.87
C VAL A 233 -6.67 -13.05 1.23
N TYR A 234 -7.16 -13.53 0.10
CA TYR A 234 -6.53 -14.64 -0.60
C TYR A 234 -6.75 -14.52 -2.11
N GLY A 235 -5.82 -15.08 -2.86
CA GLY A 235 -5.86 -14.96 -4.30
C GLY A 235 -4.64 -15.52 -5.00
N ALA A 236 -4.50 -15.14 -6.26
CA ALA A 236 -3.36 -15.47 -7.09
C ALA A 236 -2.92 -14.27 -7.93
N ASN A 237 -1.62 -14.13 -8.09
CA ASN A 237 -0.96 -13.20 -8.99
C ASN A 237 -0.35 -13.99 -10.15
N ILE A 238 -0.46 -13.46 -11.37
CA ILE A 238 0.23 -13.94 -12.56
C ILE A 238 0.98 -12.75 -13.15
N ASP A 239 2.29 -12.89 -13.33
CA ASP A 239 3.13 -11.91 -14.03
C ASP A 239 3.85 -12.62 -15.17
N TYR A 240 3.69 -12.09 -16.38
CA TYR A 240 4.31 -12.63 -17.58
C TYR A 240 5.10 -11.55 -18.31
N LYS A 241 6.34 -11.84 -18.60
CA LYS A 241 7.25 -10.98 -19.36
C LYS A 241 7.73 -11.70 -20.59
N ILE A 242 7.76 -11.00 -21.70
CA ILE A 242 8.34 -11.48 -22.96
C ILE A 242 9.12 -10.35 -23.64
N ALA A 243 10.30 -10.66 -24.11
CA ALA A 243 11.14 -9.71 -24.83
C ALA A 243 11.71 -10.32 -26.12
N HIS A 244 11.78 -9.52 -27.15
CA HIS A 244 12.52 -9.80 -28.40
C HIS A 244 13.76 -8.91 -28.44
N GLY A 245 14.87 -9.43 -27.93
CA GLY A 245 16.10 -8.66 -27.79
C GLY A 245 15.90 -7.33 -27.05
N LYS A 246 16.36 -6.24 -27.65
CA LYS A 246 16.15 -4.86 -27.17
C LYS A 246 15.04 -4.12 -27.94
N GLU A 247 14.43 -4.76 -28.93
CA GLU A 247 13.52 -4.13 -29.87
C GLU A 247 12.10 -4.03 -29.32
N ALA A 248 11.65 -5.05 -28.61
CA ALA A 248 10.30 -5.07 -28.03
C ALA A 248 10.25 -5.87 -26.74
N GLN A 249 9.43 -5.39 -25.80
CA GLN A 249 9.10 -6.12 -24.57
C GLN A 249 7.66 -5.89 -24.19
N LEU A 250 7.02 -6.93 -23.66
CA LEU A 250 5.69 -6.89 -23.08
C LEU A 250 5.74 -7.46 -21.68
N GLN A 251 5.15 -6.76 -20.74
CA GLN A 251 4.89 -7.25 -19.40
C GLN A 251 3.38 -7.19 -19.12
N LEU A 252 2.84 -8.27 -18.58
CA LEU A 252 1.45 -8.42 -18.17
C LEU A 252 1.41 -8.86 -16.72
N GLY A 253 0.60 -8.21 -15.90
CA GLY A 253 0.32 -8.62 -14.55
C GLY A 253 -1.18 -8.69 -14.31
N PHE A 254 -1.65 -9.74 -13.64
CA PHE A 254 -3.06 -9.89 -13.32
C PHE A 254 -3.21 -10.54 -11.93
N THR A 255 -4.12 -9.98 -11.14
CA THR A 255 -4.48 -10.46 -9.81
C THR A 255 -5.95 -10.82 -9.76
N VAL A 256 -6.20 -12.00 -9.20
CA VAL A 256 -7.54 -12.45 -8.79
C VAL A 256 -7.50 -12.62 -7.29
N GLN A 257 -8.37 -11.92 -6.55
CA GLN A 257 -8.40 -12.00 -5.10
C GLN A 257 -9.80 -11.98 -4.52
N ARG A 258 -9.89 -12.34 -3.25
CA ARG A 258 -11.07 -12.16 -2.40
C ARG A 258 -10.65 -11.57 -1.07
N SER A 259 -11.25 -10.44 -0.70
CA SER A 259 -11.03 -9.75 0.57
C SER A 259 -12.35 -9.72 1.33
N ARG A 260 -12.41 -10.42 2.47
CA ARG A 260 -13.66 -10.61 3.21
C ARG A 260 -13.45 -10.56 4.71
N TYR A 261 -14.33 -9.89 5.40
CA TYR A 261 -14.48 -10.02 6.85
C TYR A 261 -15.00 -11.42 7.20
N THR A 262 -14.62 -11.94 8.35
CA THR A 262 -15.14 -13.22 8.88
C THR A 262 -16.64 -13.11 9.21
N GLU A 263 -17.05 -11.96 9.72
CA GLU A 263 -18.45 -11.60 9.97
C GLU A 263 -18.85 -10.40 9.13
N ALA A 264 -20.14 -10.23 8.91
CA ALA A 264 -20.64 -9.09 8.16
C ALA A 264 -20.47 -7.80 8.98
N VAL A 265 -19.92 -6.76 8.35
CA VAL A 265 -19.73 -5.44 8.94
C VAL A 265 -20.77 -4.48 8.41
N ARG A 266 -21.41 -3.73 9.30
CA ARG A 266 -22.34 -2.66 8.96
C ARG A 266 -21.56 -1.37 8.73
N TRP A 267 -21.80 -0.72 7.62
CA TRP A 267 -21.10 0.48 7.16
C TRP A 267 -21.89 1.77 7.34
N SER A 268 -23.14 1.66 7.75
CA SER A 268 -24.06 2.77 7.95
C SER A 268 -24.91 2.51 9.17
N GLU A 269 -25.35 3.55 9.83
CA GLU A 269 -26.36 3.50 10.90
C GLU A 269 -27.79 3.30 10.34
N ASP A 270 -27.98 3.53 9.04
CA ASP A 270 -29.25 3.29 8.36
C ASP A 270 -29.51 1.78 8.30
N GLU A 271 -30.65 1.35 8.90
CA GLU A 271 -31.04 -0.06 8.95
C GLU A 271 -31.31 -0.67 7.57
N ASP A 272 -31.66 0.16 6.58
CA ASP A 272 -31.88 -0.25 5.20
C ASP A 272 -30.57 -0.69 4.51
N VAL A 273 -29.40 -0.29 5.03
CA VAL A 273 -28.09 -0.66 4.48
C VAL A 273 -27.64 -2.00 5.07
N ALA A 274 -27.61 -3.03 4.23
CA ALA A 274 -27.21 -4.37 4.64
C ALA A 274 -25.74 -4.45 5.09
N ALA A 275 -25.48 -5.20 6.16
CA ALA A 275 -24.12 -5.57 6.54
C ALA A 275 -23.48 -6.49 5.48
N ILE A 276 -22.22 -6.28 5.16
CA ILE A 276 -21.51 -7.04 4.13
C ILE A 276 -20.23 -7.69 4.66
N LYS A 277 -19.91 -8.86 4.10
CA LYS A 277 -18.63 -9.53 4.36
C LYS A 277 -17.53 -9.08 3.42
N ARG A 278 -17.85 -8.55 2.23
CA ARG A 278 -16.87 -8.07 1.28
C ARG A 278 -16.24 -6.77 1.79
N MET A 279 -14.92 -6.69 1.77
CA MET A 279 -14.22 -5.47 2.14
C MET A 279 -14.46 -4.40 1.07
N PRO A 280 -14.91 -3.20 1.46
CA PRO A 280 -15.09 -2.09 0.52
C PRO A 280 -13.76 -1.63 -0.07
N ARG A 281 -13.84 -0.93 -1.21
CA ARG A 281 -12.69 -0.34 -1.91
C ARG A 281 -11.60 -1.33 -2.32
N THR A 282 -11.97 -2.59 -2.45
CA THR A 282 -11.06 -3.68 -2.80
C THR A 282 -11.59 -4.40 -4.03
N PRO A 283 -10.94 -4.26 -5.22
CA PRO A 283 -11.34 -4.97 -6.42
C PRO A 283 -10.99 -6.46 -6.30
N ASP A 284 -11.88 -7.32 -6.81
CA ASP A 284 -11.61 -8.76 -6.89
C ASP A 284 -10.67 -9.12 -8.04
N TYR A 285 -10.60 -8.24 -9.06
CA TYR A 285 -9.79 -8.40 -10.27
C TYR A 285 -9.11 -7.08 -10.59
N TYR A 286 -7.80 -7.12 -10.84
CA TYR A 286 -7.04 -5.98 -11.34
C TYR A 286 -5.78 -6.45 -12.05
N GLY A 287 -5.24 -5.60 -12.88
CA GLY A 287 -4.05 -5.95 -13.63
C GLY A 287 -3.45 -4.77 -14.36
N TYR A 288 -2.34 -5.04 -14.99
CA TYR A 288 -1.64 -4.05 -15.78
C TYR A 288 -0.96 -4.69 -16.98
N PHE A 289 -0.64 -3.88 -17.96
CA PHE A 289 0.31 -4.24 -19.00
C PHE A 289 1.23 -3.07 -19.32
N THR A 290 2.41 -3.39 -19.79
CA THR A 290 3.35 -2.43 -20.38
C THR A 290 3.96 -3.05 -21.61
N PHE A 291 3.78 -2.41 -22.73
CA PHE A 291 4.43 -2.74 -23.98
C PHE A 291 5.37 -1.61 -24.36
N SER A 292 6.64 -1.92 -24.62
CA SER A 292 7.64 -0.97 -25.10
C SER A 292 8.31 -1.52 -26.34
N SER A 293 8.54 -0.66 -27.33
CA SER A 293 9.24 -1.06 -28.55
C SER A 293 10.07 0.08 -29.13
N ALA A 294 11.21 -0.30 -29.67
CA ALA A 294 12.12 0.58 -30.40
C ALA A 294 12.26 0.10 -31.87
N PRO A 295 11.19 0.23 -32.68
CA PRO A 295 11.14 -0.34 -34.04
C PRO A 295 12.06 0.38 -35.03
N LEU A 296 12.48 1.58 -34.71
CA LEU A 296 13.34 2.41 -35.59
C LEU A 296 14.50 2.99 -34.76
N LYS A 297 15.59 3.26 -35.45
CA LYS A 297 16.73 3.96 -34.82
C LYS A 297 16.28 5.30 -34.26
N ASN A 298 16.62 5.56 -33.02
CA ASN A 298 16.31 6.79 -32.30
C ASN A 298 14.81 7.02 -31.95
N PHE A 299 13.94 6.11 -32.29
CA PHE A 299 12.52 6.20 -31.96
C PHE A 299 12.10 5.00 -31.09
N ASP A 300 11.47 5.29 -29.97
CA ASP A 300 10.84 4.30 -29.12
C ASP A 300 9.48 4.79 -28.63
N PHE A 301 8.62 3.84 -28.31
CA PHE A 301 7.33 4.13 -27.69
C PHE A 301 7.01 3.14 -26.60
N SER A 302 6.15 3.57 -25.68
CA SER A 302 5.61 2.74 -24.62
C SER A 302 4.09 2.94 -24.53
N LEU A 303 3.38 1.82 -24.51
CA LEU A 303 1.95 1.75 -24.24
C LEU A 303 1.78 1.00 -22.93
N SER A 304 1.09 1.60 -21.95
CA SER A 304 0.77 0.95 -20.69
C SER A 304 -0.70 1.06 -20.37
N GLY A 305 -1.19 0.15 -19.56
CA GLY A 305 -2.56 0.19 -19.10
C GLY A 305 -2.72 -0.44 -17.74
N VAL A 306 -3.68 0.07 -16.99
CA VAL A 306 -4.12 -0.46 -15.69
C VAL A 306 -5.60 -0.77 -15.78
N TYR A 307 -5.96 -2.00 -15.43
CA TYR A 307 -7.34 -2.43 -15.26
C TYR A 307 -7.67 -2.52 -13.77
N THR A 308 -8.75 -1.90 -13.36
CA THR A 308 -9.32 -2.01 -12.01
C THR A 308 -10.76 -2.47 -12.13
N GLY A 309 -11.05 -3.65 -11.61
CA GLY A 309 -12.40 -4.23 -11.60
C GLY A 309 -13.31 -3.54 -10.59
N ARG A 310 -14.57 -3.92 -10.62
CA ARG A 310 -15.63 -3.36 -9.76
C ARG A 310 -15.33 -3.54 -8.29
N MET A 311 -15.62 -2.49 -7.52
CA MET A 311 -15.53 -2.48 -6.06
C MET A 311 -16.89 -2.12 -5.46
N ILE A 312 -17.09 -2.44 -4.19
CA ILE A 312 -18.13 -1.85 -3.36
C ILE A 312 -17.54 -0.64 -2.66
N VAL A 313 -18.25 0.49 -2.68
CA VAL A 313 -17.86 1.71 -1.97
C VAL A 313 -19.05 2.22 -1.15
N PRO A 314 -18.86 2.55 0.14
CA PRO A 314 -19.88 3.26 0.90
C PRO A 314 -20.06 4.66 0.32
N HIS A 315 -21.30 5.13 0.28
CA HIS A 315 -21.72 6.46 -0.11
C HIS A 315 -22.69 6.98 0.94
N PHE A 316 -22.29 7.97 1.70
CA PHE A 316 -23.03 8.46 2.83
C PHE A 316 -23.98 9.60 2.44
N ALA A 317 -25.08 9.69 3.18
CA ALA A 317 -26.08 10.74 3.00
C ALA A 317 -25.48 12.15 3.17
N GLY A 318 -26.07 13.11 2.46
CA GLY A 318 -25.65 14.50 2.38
C GLY A 318 -25.96 15.05 1.01
N TYR A 319 -25.20 14.67 0.00
CA TYR A 319 -25.51 14.92 -1.41
C TYR A 319 -26.60 13.98 -1.93
N ILE A 320 -26.57 12.74 -1.47
CA ILE A 320 -27.65 11.75 -1.67
C ILE A 320 -28.59 11.74 -0.44
N GLU A 321 -29.81 11.28 -0.61
CA GLU A 321 -30.83 11.32 0.45
C GLU A 321 -30.58 10.31 1.57
N LYS A 322 -30.07 9.13 1.25
CA LYS A 322 -29.82 8.01 2.18
C LYS A 322 -28.47 7.35 1.92
N ASP A 323 -27.89 6.81 2.96
CA ASP A 323 -26.69 5.98 2.86
C ASP A 323 -26.92 4.76 1.98
N ARG A 324 -25.94 4.38 1.19
CA ARG A 324 -25.98 3.18 0.37
C ARG A 324 -24.60 2.62 0.04
N LEU A 325 -24.58 1.37 -0.40
CA LEU A 325 -23.38 0.71 -0.93
C LEU A 325 -23.45 0.74 -2.46
N GLU A 326 -22.50 1.44 -3.07
CA GLU A 326 -22.41 1.56 -4.52
C GLU A 326 -21.47 0.54 -5.13
N HIS A 327 -21.76 0.11 -6.35
CA HIS A 327 -20.85 -0.68 -7.17
C HIS A 327 -20.16 0.24 -8.18
N THR A 328 -18.83 0.35 -8.10
CA THR A 328 -18.09 1.11 -9.10
C THR A 328 -18.15 0.44 -10.46
N PRO A 329 -18.03 1.18 -11.56
CA PRO A 329 -17.71 0.60 -12.87
C PRO A 329 -16.30 0.00 -12.88
N ASP A 330 -15.99 -0.79 -13.90
CA ASP A 330 -14.63 -1.16 -14.22
C ASP A 330 -13.89 0.05 -14.83
N PHE A 331 -12.58 0.17 -14.52
CA PHE A 331 -11.74 1.21 -15.09
C PHE A 331 -10.61 0.62 -15.92
N MET A 332 -10.34 1.27 -17.06
CA MET A 332 -9.18 1.01 -17.88
C MET A 332 -8.45 2.34 -18.14
N ASP A 333 -7.28 2.49 -17.54
CA ASP A 333 -6.42 3.65 -17.71
C ASP A 333 -5.27 3.28 -18.68
N PHE A 334 -5.32 3.82 -19.90
CA PHE A 334 -4.32 3.58 -20.93
C PHE A 334 -3.48 4.82 -21.17
N ASN A 335 -2.18 4.62 -21.30
CA ASN A 335 -1.19 5.67 -21.46
C ASN A 335 -0.27 5.37 -22.64
N LEU A 336 -0.01 6.35 -23.48
CA LEU A 336 0.93 6.27 -24.60
C LEU A 336 2.03 7.32 -24.43
N LYS A 337 3.27 6.88 -24.56
CA LYS A 337 4.45 7.75 -24.61
C LYS A 337 5.26 7.46 -25.86
N LEU A 338 5.65 8.50 -26.56
CA LEU A 338 6.53 8.46 -27.74
C LEU A 338 7.82 9.21 -27.42
N ASN A 339 8.94 8.69 -27.83
CA ASN A 339 10.25 9.32 -27.66
C ASN A 339 10.98 9.35 -29.00
N TYR A 340 11.62 10.47 -29.32
CA TYR A 340 12.54 10.58 -30.44
C TYR A 340 13.84 11.23 -30.00
N THR A 341 14.98 10.59 -30.29
CA THR A 341 16.30 11.03 -29.88
C THR A 341 17.08 11.60 -31.07
N PHE A 342 17.40 12.87 -31.01
CA PHE A 342 18.32 13.53 -31.95
C PHE A 342 19.74 13.40 -31.41
N VAL A 343 20.66 12.89 -32.23
CA VAL A 343 22.10 12.90 -31.95
C VAL A 343 22.66 14.20 -32.46
N LEU A 344 22.97 15.13 -31.57
CA LEU A 344 23.49 16.46 -31.95
C LEU A 344 25.00 16.41 -32.22
N ASN A 345 25.73 15.66 -31.37
CA ASN A 345 27.12 15.32 -31.57
C ASN A 345 27.50 14.08 -30.72
N ASP A 346 28.77 13.70 -30.71
CA ASP A 346 29.26 12.50 -30.01
C ASP A 346 29.05 12.54 -28.48
N HIS A 347 28.83 13.73 -27.88
CA HIS A 347 28.69 13.93 -26.45
C HIS A 347 27.34 14.54 -26.04
N LEU A 348 26.46 14.79 -27.00
CA LEU A 348 25.17 15.44 -26.70
C LEU A 348 24.05 14.87 -27.52
N LYS A 349 23.03 14.37 -26.84
CA LYS A 349 21.76 13.91 -27.41
C LYS A 349 20.61 14.72 -26.86
N LEU A 350 19.64 14.98 -27.71
CA LEU A 350 18.38 15.63 -27.39
C LEU A 350 17.25 14.64 -27.59
N GLN A 351 16.54 14.29 -26.54
CA GLN A 351 15.31 13.49 -26.66
C GLN A 351 14.10 14.40 -26.50
N VAL A 352 13.23 14.36 -27.48
CA VAL A 352 11.88 14.93 -27.38
C VAL A 352 10.93 13.79 -27.08
N ASN A 353 10.11 13.96 -26.06
CA ASN A 353 9.10 13.00 -25.69
C ASN A 353 7.75 13.66 -25.56
N GLY A 354 6.69 12.91 -25.83
CA GLY A 354 5.33 13.37 -25.68
C GLY A 354 4.37 12.20 -25.57
N GLY A 355 3.18 12.47 -25.11
CA GLY A 355 2.22 11.41 -24.94
C GLY A 355 0.87 11.83 -24.41
N VAL A 356 0.07 10.83 -24.17
CA VAL A 356 -1.30 10.95 -23.64
C VAL A 356 -1.44 10.01 -22.47
N GLN A 357 -1.81 10.53 -21.31
CA GLN A 357 -2.23 9.75 -20.15
C GLN A 357 -3.75 9.66 -20.14
N ASN A 358 -4.26 8.54 -19.64
CA ASN A 358 -5.68 8.25 -19.59
C ASN A 358 -6.40 8.49 -20.91
N ILE A 359 -5.98 7.80 -21.98
CA ILE A 359 -6.44 7.99 -23.35
C ILE A 359 -7.96 7.95 -23.46
N PHE A 360 -8.62 7.06 -22.70
CA PHE A 360 -10.07 6.90 -22.72
C PHE A 360 -10.81 7.83 -21.77
N ASN A 361 -10.10 8.71 -21.06
CA ASN A 361 -10.69 9.62 -20.08
C ASN A 361 -11.53 8.89 -19.04
N ALA A 362 -11.00 7.76 -18.52
CA ALA A 362 -11.64 6.92 -17.54
C ALA A 362 -11.46 7.51 -16.13
N PHE A 363 -12.51 8.05 -15.55
CA PHE A 363 -12.53 8.57 -14.18
C PHE A 363 -13.95 8.49 -13.62
N GLN A 364 -14.08 8.71 -12.33
CA GLN A 364 -15.38 8.76 -11.66
C GLN A 364 -16.23 9.90 -12.24
N LYS A 365 -17.46 9.59 -12.68
CA LYS A 365 -18.37 10.56 -13.31
C LYS A 365 -19.47 11.07 -12.37
N ASP A 366 -19.71 10.36 -11.30
CA ASP A 366 -20.76 10.58 -10.30
C ASP A 366 -20.24 11.17 -8.99
N LEU A 367 -19.18 12.00 -9.08
CA LEU A 367 -18.65 12.74 -7.95
C LEU A 367 -19.71 13.65 -7.34
N ASP A 368 -19.84 13.59 -6.03
CA ASP A 368 -20.68 14.52 -5.27
C ASP A 368 -20.22 15.98 -5.44
N LYS A 369 -21.15 16.90 -5.35
CA LYS A 369 -20.93 18.34 -5.53
C LYS A 369 -21.50 19.13 -4.38
N GLY A 370 -20.94 20.31 -4.15
CA GLY A 370 -21.44 21.24 -3.14
C GLY A 370 -20.96 20.96 -1.72
N MET A 371 -21.60 21.60 -0.75
CA MET A 371 -21.18 21.55 0.65
C MET A 371 -21.49 20.22 1.33
N ASN A 372 -22.57 19.57 0.91
CA ASN A 372 -23.05 18.32 1.51
C ASN A 372 -22.48 17.06 0.83
N ARG A 373 -21.44 17.21 -0.01
CA ARG A 373 -20.81 16.06 -0.67
C ARG A 373 -20.15 15.12 0.34
N ASP A 374 -20.27 13.83 0.13
CA ASP A 374 -19.45 12.84 0.84
C ASP A 374 -18.01 12.92 0.32
N SER A 375 -17.10 13.46 1.14
CA SER A 375 -15.69 13.60 0.80
C SER A 375 -14.95 12.26 0.69
N LYS A 376 -15.54 11.17 1.21
CA LYS A 376 -15.02 9.81 1.12
C LYS A 376 -15.53 9.06 -0.10
N TYR A 377 -16.57 9.58 -0.79
CA TYR A 377 -17.09 8.96 -2.01
C TYR A 377 -16.24 9.33 -3.23
N PHE A 378 -15.03 8.74 -3.22
CA PHE A 378 -14.04 8.94 -4.27
C PHE A 378 -13.41 7.60 -4.66
N TYR A 379 -13.34 7.32 -5.98
CA TYR A 379 -12.82 6.07 -6.52
C TYR A 379 -12.35 6.23 -7.98
N GLY A 380 -11.55 5.26 -8.46
CA GLY A 380 -11.06 5.23 -9.84
C GLY A 380 -9.83 6.11 -10.10
N PRO A 381 -9.43 6.26 -11.37
CA PRO A 381 -8.32 7.11 -11.76
C PRO A 381 -8.54 8.57 -11.34
N THR A 382 -7.50 9.21 -10.80
CA THR A 382 -7.58 10.55 -10.24
C THR A 382 -7.40 11.66 -11.26
N GLN A 383 -6.76 11.35 -12.39
CA GLN A 383 -6.45 12.34 -13.43
C GLN A 383 -7.27 12.09 -14.69
N PRO A 384 -7.90 13.12 -15.26
CA PRO A 384 -8.51 13.04 -16.58
C PRO A 384 -7.45 12.85 -17.65
N ARG A 385 -7.89 12.72 -18.92
CA ARG A 385 -6.97 12.69 -20.06
C ARG A 385 -6.04 13.89 -20.04
N THR A 386 -4.74 13.60 -20.04
CA THR A 386 -3.68 14.61 -19.94
C THR A 386 -2.71 14.42 -21.09
N TYR A 387 -2.36 15.52 -21.76
CA TYR A 387 -1.33 15.56 -22.79
C TYR A 387 -0.06 16.14 -22.20
N PHE A 388 1.09 15.59 -22.55
CA PHE A 388 2.38 16.09 -22.08
C PHE A 388 3.41 16.11 -23.20
N ILE A 389 4.34 17.03 -23.10
CA ILE A 389 5.57 17.10 -23.90
C ILE A 389 6.75 17.37 -22.97
N GLY A 390 7.88 16.80 -23.27
CA GLY A 390 9.10 16.98 -22.50
C GLY A 390 10.35 16.93 -23.37
N ILE A 391 11.41 17.53 -22.87
CA ILE A 391 12.72 17.59 -23.52
C ILE A 391 13.75 17.10 -22.49
N LYS A 392 14.67 16.24 -22.95
CA LYS A 392 15.77 15.71 -22.12
C LYS A 392 17.08 15.83 -22.89
N PHE A 393 18.09 16.44 -22.27
CA PHE A 393 19.47 16.42 -22.77
C PHE A 393 20.28 15.39 -21.99
N PHE A 394 21.10 14.61 -22.69
CA PHE A 394 21.95 13.60 -22.08
C PHE A 394 23.12 13.23 -23.00
N ASN A 395 24.13 12.57 -22.42
CA ASN A 395 25.32 12.06 -23.13
C ASN A 395 25.12 10.65 -23.65
#